data_cb172bfa3c6324fc726c64489052c53b
#
_entry.id   cb172bfa3c6324fc726c64489052c53b
#
_cell.length_a   1.000
_cell.length_b   1.000
_cell.length_c   1.000
_cell.angle_alpha   90.00
_cell.angle_beta   90.00
_cell.angle_gamma   90.00
#
_symmetry.space_group_name_H-M   'P 1'
#
loop_
_entity.id
_entity.type
_entity.pdbx_description
1 polymer ?
#
loop_
_entity_poly.entity_id
_entity_poly.type
_entity_poly.pdbx_seq_one_letter_code
_entity_poly.pdbx_strand_id
1 'polypeptide(L)'
;TSTANCSASGTDRMTSAADLEGARLDVALVCMPIVAVERPSIALGQLQTALGDTGISAHSYYPSLMFLDYVGVEDFALFDLARVDDCLGDWLFTPTAFPEHRADDTHYIDRLLARNKRLAEKIGDNPHERLLRLRAMVPEFIDWTVTTVMKENPRIIGATSTFQQHVASLALLRVIRERTPEIVTMMGGANCETVMGRATHKRYPWVDYVVSGEADGLIGTLCEGILDKGRSLAAKDMPFGTLGPAHRDEGYPSVAVGDGVPRAVTADMSKIPLPDYGDYFQALSMSLNHDIIHPGLPVETARGCWWGERQHCTFCGLNGGSMKFRSKPADAVLRDFMTLADKYGFARF
;
A
#
# COMPACT_ATOMS: atom_id res chain seq x y z
N THR A 1 34.15 -38.42 38.61
CA THR A 1 35.24 -37.49 38.30
C THR A 1 35.63 -37.62 36.82
N SER A 2 35.06 -36.81 35.98
CA SER A 2 35.67 -36.36 34.74
C SER A 2 34.84 -35.19 34.21
N THR A 3 35.38 -33.99 34.34
CA THR A 3 34.89 -32.76 33.83
C THR A 3 35.23 -32.68 32.34
N ALA A 4 34.23 -32.60 31.48
CA ALA A 4 34.40 -32.26 30.08
C ALA A 4 34.10 -30.77 29.89
N ASN A 5 35.14 -30.00 29.56
CA ASN A 5 35.08 -28.64 29.09
C ASN A 5 34.43 -28.60 27.71
N CYS A 6 33.34 -27.90 27.58
CA CYS A 6 32.73 -27.54 26.30
C CYS A 6 33.05 -26.05 26.05
N SER A 7 34.05 -25.79 25.20
CA SER A 7 34.40 -24.45 24.72
C SER A 7 33.41 -24.05 23.65
N ALA A 8 32.51 -23.12 23.99
CA ALA A 8 31.69 -22.43 23.01
C ALA A 8 32.47 -21.22 22.43
N SER A 9 32.88 -21.31 21.18
CA SER A 9 33.35 -20.19 20.38
C SER A 9 32.21 -19.70 19.48
N GLY A 10 31.33 -18.89 20.02
CA GLY A 10 30.38 -18.08 19.27
C GLY A 10 30.83 -16.63 19.30
N THR A 11 31.50 -16.19 18.24
CA THR A 11 31.76 -14.77 18.02
C THR A 11 30.47 -14.11 17.55
N ASP A 12 29.62 -13.74 18.48
CA ASP A 12 28.59 -12.72 18.25
C ASP A 12 29.32 -11.41 17.86
N ARG A 13 29.28 -11.06 16.58
CA ARG A 13 29.60 -9.69 16.15
C ARG A 13 28.48 -8.81 16.68
N MET A 14 28.70 -8.22 17.84
CA MET A 14 27.96 -7.05 18.26
C MET A 14 28.21 -5.96 17.22
N THR A 15 27.22 -5.69 16.36
CA THR A 15 27.17 -4.49 15.54
C THR A 15 27.27 -3.28 16.47
N SER A 16 28.28 -2.46 16.28
CA SER A 16 28.50 -1.29 17.11
C SER A 16 27.40 -0.27 16.89
N ALA A 17 27.03 0.51 17.93
CA ALA A 17 26.07 1.61 17.78
C ALA A 17 26.48 2.63 16.70
N ALA A 18 27.75 2.68 16.32
CA ALA A 18 28.26 3.50 15.20
C ALA A 18 27.90 2.95 13.82
N ASP A 19 27.58 1.64 13.69
CA ASP A 19 27.14 1.03 12.43
C ASP A 19 25.65 1.28 12.15
N LEU A 20 24.89 1.82 13.13
CA LEU A 20 23.49 2.18 13.01
C LEU A 20 23.27 3.67 12.65
N GLU A 21 24.27 4.52 12.76
CA GLU A 21 24.23 5.90 12.30
C GLU A 21 24.61 5.94 10.80
N GLY A 22 23.60 5.70 9.91
CA GLY A 22 23.75 5.97 8.49
C GLY A 22 23.31 4.91 7.49
N ALA A 23 22.76 3.78 7.90
CA ALA A 23 22.19 2.83 6.96
C ALA A 23 20.91 3.42 6.31
N ARG A 24 21.01 3.80 5.04
CA ARG A 24 19.92 4.34 4.24
C ARG A 24 18.96 3.21 3.88
N LEU A 25 17.66 3.38 4.15
CA LEU A 25 16.63 2.43 3.76
C LEU A 25 16.49 2.36 2.22
N ASP A 26 16.43 1.17 1.65
CA ASP A 26 16.23 1.02 0.21
C ASP A 26 14.79 1.35 -0.18
N VAL A 27 13.80 0.76 0.49
CA VAL A 27 12.38 0.88 0.12
C VAL A 27 11.51 1.18 1.33
N ALA A 28 10.78 2.29 1.29
CA ALA A 28 9.66 2.56 2.18
C ALA A 28 8.35 2.17 1.50
N LEU A 29 7.58 1.27 2.09
CA LEU A 29 6.25 0.88 1.64
C LEU A 29 5.20 1.59 2.49
N VAL A 30 4.21 2.23 1.85
CA VAL A 30 3.28 3.12 2.57
C VAL A 30 1.83 2.72 2.33
N CYS A 31 1.09 2.46 3.41
CA CYS A 31 -0.36 2.21 3.41
C CYS A 31 -1.11 3.48 3.82
N MET A 32 -1.48 4.30 2.83
CA MET A 32 -2.22 5.54 3.10
C MET A 32 -3.64 5.29 3.62
N PRO A 33 -4.28 6.23 4.34
CA PRO A 33 -5.70 6.16 4.62
C PRO A 33 -6.51 6.33 3.30
N ILE A 34 -7.72 5.81 3.10
CA ILE A 34 -8.66 5.30 4.10
C ILE A 34 -8.73 3.79 3.95
N VAL A 35 -8.45 3.07 5.00
CA VAL A 35 -8.54 1.60 5.06
C VAL A 35 -8.91 1.17 6.48
N ALA A 36 -9.38 -0.05 6.64
CA ALA A 36 -9.64 -0.68 7.93
C ALA A 36 -8.32 -0.79 8.73
N VAL A 37 -8.29 -0.15 9.90
CA VAL A 37 -7.07 -0.06 10.74
C VAL A 37 -6.80 -1.33 11.54
N GLU A 38 -7.82 -2.15 11.77
CA GLU A 38 -7.71 -3.45 12.46
C GLU A 38 -7.12 -4.56 11.58
N ARG A 39 -6.76 -4.27 10.35
CA ARG A 39 -6.16 -5.23 9.43
C ARG A 39 -4.86 -4.69 8.86
N PRO A 40 -3.73 -5.34 9.13
CA PRO A 40 -2.48 -5.02 8.44
C PRO A 40 -2.64 -5.23 6.93
N SER A 41 -1.91 -4.48 6.14
CA SER A 41 -1.90 -4.66 4.68
C SER A 41 -1.19 -5.97 4.32
N ILE A 42 -1.93 -6.96 3.82
CA ILE A 42 -1.33 -8.20 3.33
C ILE A 42 -0.34 -7.94 2.21
N ALA A 43 -0.66 -7.00 1.31
CA ALA A 43 0.22 -6.63 0.21
C ALA A 43 1.56 -6.08 0.71
N LEU A 44 1.55 -5.15 1.67
CA LEU A 44 2.79 -4.62 2.23
C LEU A 44 3.62 -5.71 2.92
N GLY A 45 2.97 -6.55 3.73
CA GLY A 45 3.65 -7.65 4.40
C GLY A 45 4.29 -8.65 3.43
N GLN A 46 3.60 -9.00 2.34
CA GLN A 46 4.15 -9.88 1.31
C GLN A 46 5.29 -9.21 0.53
N LEU A 47 5.15 -7.93 0.17
CA LEU A 47 6.20 -7.19 -0.55
C LEU A 47 7.45 -7.00 0.32
N GLN A 48 7.28 -6.73 1.61
CA GLN A 48 8.40 -6.61 2.54
C GLN A 48 9.19 -7.92 2.65
N THR A 49 8.50 -9.06 2.77
CA THR A 49 9.15 -10.37 2.75
C THR A 49 9.85 -10.61 1.41
N ALA A 50 9.19 -10.34 0.27
CA ALA A 50 9.77 -10.52 -1.06
C ALA A 50 11.03 -9.66 -1.28
N LEU A 51 11.06 -8.43 -0.78
CA LEU A 51 12.24 -7.56 -0.84
C LEU A 51 13.36 -8.08 0.06
N GLY A 52 13.04 -8.49 1.29
CA GLY A 52 14.01 -9.09 2.21
C GLY A 52 14.67 -10.35 1.63
N ASP A 53 13.92 -11.20 0.93
CA ASP A 53 14.44 -12.40 0.26
C ASP A 53 15.48 -12.07 -0.83
N THR A 54 15.45 -10.86 -1.39
CA THR A 54 16.45 -10.35 -2.36
C THR A 54 17.54 -9.50 -1.71
N GLY A 55 17.54 -9.35 -0.39
CA GLY A 55 18.53 -8.56 0.35
C GLY A 55 18.29 -7.05 0.30
N ILE A 56 17.12 -6.60 -0.16
CA ILE A 56 16.72 -5.20 -0.19
C ILE A 56 16.08 -4.83 1.14
N SER A 57 16.58 -3.80 1.81
CA SER A 57 16.02 -3.31 3.06
C SER A 57 14.68 -2.60 2.80
N ALA A 58 13.62 -3.03 3.52
CA ALA A 58 12.29 -2.46 3.37
C ALA A 58 11.61 -2.24 4.73
N HIS A 59 10.82 -1.17 4.85
CA HIS A 59 10.00 -0.86 6.02
C HIS A 59 8.60 -0.44 5.57
N SER A 60 7.58 -0.99 6.25
CA SER A 60 6.17 -0.72 5.97
C SER A 60 5.59 0.31 6.93
N TYR A 61 5.19 1.45 6.41
CA TYR A 61 4.57 2.54 7.16
C TYR A 61 3.04 2.47 7.09
N TYR A 62 2.38 2.77 8.20
CA TYR A 62 0.92 2.73 8.34
C TYR A 62 0.32 4.10 8.70
N PRO A 63 0.36 5.11 7.81
CA PRO A 63 -0.30 6.39 8.01
C PRO A 63 -1.81 6.28 8.29
N SER A 64 -2.43 5.15 7.95
CA SER A 64 -3.83 4.87 8.31
C SER A 64 -4.07 4.89 9.82
N LEU A 65 -3.15 4.33 10.63
CA LEU A 65 -3.19 4.41 12.10
C LEU A 65 -2.92 5.84 12.59
N MET A 66 -1.91 6.51 12.00
CA MET A 66 -1.60 7.91 12.31
C MET A 66 -2.79 8.83 12.02
N PHE A 67 -3.53 8.56 10.94
CA PHE A 67 -4.71 9.36 10.57
C PHE A 67 -5.86 9.17 11.56
N LEU A 68 -6.10 7.93 12.02
CA LEU A 68 -7.05 7.67 13.09
C LEU A 68 -6.71 8.46 14.36
N ASP A 69 -5.43 8.43 14.78
CA ASP A 69 -4.97 9.17 15.96
C ASP A 69 -5.12 10.69 15.78
N TYR A 70 -4.92 11.19 14.56
CA TYR A 70 -4.95 12.60 14.24
C TYR A 70 -6.37 13.20 14.18
N VAL A 71 -7.32 12.48 13.54
CA VAL A 71 -8.70 12.98 13.41
C VAL A 71 -9.59 12.50 14.56
N GLY A 72 -9.21 11.45 15.26
CA GLY A 72 -9.98 10.80 16.32
C GLY A 72 -10.99 9.77 15.79
N VAL A 73 -11.39 8.85 16.69
CA VAL A 73 -12.25 7.69 16.36
C VAL A 73 -13.59 8.10 15.75
N GLU A 74 -14.22 9.16 16.28
CA GLU A 74 -15.53 9.60 15.82
C GLU A 74 -15.50 10.13 14.37
N ASP A 75 -14.48 10.90 14.01
CA ASP A 75 -14.33 11.44 12.67
C ASP A 75 -13.84 10.36 11.69
N PHE A 76 -12.96 9.46 12.16
CA PHE A 76 -12.52 8.33 11.35
C PHE A 76 -13.67 7.39 10.99
N ALA A 77 -14.58 7.11 11.93
CA ALA A 77 -15.74 6.25 11.68
C ALA A 77 -16.72 6.80 10.61
N LEU A 78 -16.65 8.08 10.26
CA LEU A 78 -17.48 8.65 9.19
C LEU A 78 -17.16 8.04 7.82
N PHE A 79 -15.91 7.61 7.60
CA PHE A 79 -15.50 7.00 6.33
C PHE A 79 -16.13 5.62 6.10
N ASP A 80 -16.41 4.86 7.17
CA ASP A 80 -17.10 3.56 7.09
C ASP A 80 -18.61 3.72 6.80
N LEU A 81 -19.17 4.89 7.09
CA LEU A 81 -20.58 5.20 6.86
C LEU A 81 -20.85 5.72 5.46
N ALA A 82 -19.84 6.26 4.79
CA ALA A 82 -19.96 6.73 3.41
C ALA A 82 -19.92 5.55 2.43
N ARG A 83 -20.71 5.64 1.38
CA ARG A 83 -20.64 4.67 0.29
C ARG A 83 -19.30 4.81 -0.41
N VAL A 84 -18.70 3.69 -0.79
CA VAL A 84 -17.40 3.66 -1.49
C VAL A 84 -17.43 4.46 -2.80
N ASP A 85 -18.56 4.41 -3.51
CA ASP A 85 -18.75 5.12 -4.78
C ASP A 85 -18.95 6.65 -4.64
N ASP A 86 -19.04 7.18 -3.44
CA ASP A 86 -19.01 8.62 -3.18
C ASP A 86 -17.59 9.16 -2.97
N CYS A 87 -16.60 8.28 -2.83
CA CYS A 87 -15.16 8.60 -2.81
C CYS A 87 -14.80 9.68 -1.76
N LEU A 88 -15.37 9.58 -0.53
CA LEU A 88 -15.16 10.58 0.52
C LEU A 88 -13.67 10.72 0.89
N GLY A 89 -12.93 9.61 0.96
CA GLY A 89 -11.49 9.63 1.20
C GLY A 89 -10.73 10.33 0.10
N ASP A 90 -11.03 10.03 -1.17
CA ASP A 90 -10.36 10.70 -2.31
C ASP A 90 -10.69 12.19 -2.35
N TRP A 91 -11.95 12.60 -2.10
CA TRP A 91 -12.33 14.00 -2.01
C TRP A 91 -11.55 14.74 -0.92
N LEU A 92 -11.35 14.10 0.24
CA LEU A 92 -10.64 14.69 1.37
C LEU A 92 -9.21 15.12 1.00
N PHE A 93 -8.49 14.28 0.27
CA PHE A 93 -7.08 14.51 -0.10
C PHE A 93 -6.90 15.33 -1.41
N THR A 94 -7.98 15.59 -2.15
CA THR A 94 -7.92 16.28 -3.45
C THR A 94 -7.17 17.62 -3.43
N PRO A 95 -7.36 18.56 -2.46
CA PRO A 95 -6.65 19.84 -2.50
C PRO A 95 -5.14 19.73 -2.35
N THR A 96 -4.68 18.72 -1.60
CA THR A 96 -3.23 18.48 -1.41
C THR A 96 -2.63 17.76 -2.62
N ALA A 97 -3.36 16.81 -3.21
CA ALA A 97 -2.92 16.15 -4.43
C ALA A 97 -2.95 17.06 -5.67
N PHE A 98 -3.94 17.96 -5.74
CA PHE A 98 -4.23 18.80 -6.91
C PHE A 98 -4.56 20.24 -6.50
N PRO A 99 -3.59 21.01 -5.99
CA PRO A 99 -3.83 22.37 -5.48
C PRO A 99 -4.31 23.35 -6.54
N GLU A 100 -4.13 23.05 -7.82
CA GLU A 100 -4.67 23.77 -8.96
C GLU A 100 -6.17 23.53 -9.23
N HIS A 101 -6.71 22.41 -8.71
CA HIS A 101 -8.11 22.04 -8.92
C HIS A 101 -9.03 22.77 -7.93
N ARG A 102 -10.13 23.32 -8.45
CA ARG A 102 -11.20 23.93 -7.65
C ARG A 102 -12.45 23.09 -7.80
N ALA A 103 -12.85 22.42 -6.73
CA ALA A 103 -14.09 21.67 -6.66
C ALA A 103 -15.20 22.54 -6.05
N ASP A 104 -16.45 22.23 -6.41
CA ASP A 104 -17.62 22.72 -5.68
C ASP A 104 -17.88 21.81 -4.48
N ASP A 105 -17.28 22.16 -3.36
CA ASP A 105 -17.35 21.38 -2.12
C ASP A 105 -18.76 21.35 -1.53
N THR A 106 -19.51 22.45 -1.65
CA THR A 106 -20.89 22.52 -1.17
C THR A 106 -21.76 21.50 -1.92
N HIS A 107 -21.70 21.53 -3.24
CA HIS A 107 -22.45 20.57 -4.06
C HIS A 107 -22.06 19.12 -3.78
N TYR A 108 -20.76 18.84 -3.60
CA TYR A 108 -20.28 17.50 -3.26
C TYR A 108 -20.84 17.02 -1.92
N ILE A 109 -20.75 17.85 -0.86
CA ILE A 109 -21.21 17.52 0.49
C ILE A 109 -22.72 17.31 0.50
N ASP A 110 -23.50 18.17 -0.13
CA ASP A 110 -24.96 18.04 -0.23
C ASP A 110 -25.35 16.69 -0.88
N ARG A 111 -24.69 16.34 -1.98
CA ARG A 111 -24.92 15.06 -2.66
C ARG A 111 -24.51 13.88 -1.79
N LEU A 112 -23.39 13.96 -1.09
CA LEU A 112 -22.89 12.92 -0.19
C LEU A 112 -23.93 12.64 0.91
N LEU A 113 -24.41 13.69 1.57
CA LEU A 113 -25.39 13.57 2.67
C LEU A 113 -26.74 13.05 2.19
N ALA A 114 -27.20 13.51 1.04
CA ALA A 114 -28.46 13.04 0.44
C ALA A 114 -28.43 11.52 0.14
N ARG A 115 -27.28 10.98 -0.23
CA ARG A 115 -27.09 9.56 -0.56
C ARG A 115 -26.80 8.68 0.66
N ASN A 116 -26.28 9.23 1.75
CA ASN A 116 -25.77 8.51 2.92
C ASN A 116 -26.49 8.93 4.19
N LYS A 117 -27.73 8.46 4.38
CA LYS A 117 -28.58 8.83 5.54
C LYS A 117 -27.91 8.56 6.89
N ARG A 118 -27.24 7.40 7.04
CA ARG A 118 -26.53 7.06 8.28
C ARG A 118 -25.37 8.01 8.56
N LEU A 119 -24.65 8.42 7.52
CA LEU A 119 -23.59 9.43 7.64
C LEU A 119 -24.20 10.77 8.06
N ALA A 120 -25.29 11.21 7.42
CA ALA A 120 -25.96 12.47 7.73
C ALA A 120 -26.47 12.51 9.18
N GLU A 121 -27.02 11.39 9.68
CA GLU A 121 -27.47 11.27 11.09
C GLU A 121 -26.28 11.32 12.07
N LYS A 122 -25.17 10.64 11.75
CA LYS A 122 -23.99 10.52 12.64
C LYS A 122 -23.13 11.78 12.65
N ILE A 123 -23.07 12.53 11.55
CA ILE A 123 -22.18 13.68 11.41
C ILE A 123 -22.64 14.88 12.26
N GLY A 124 -23.94 14.98 12.61
CA GLY A 124 -24.51 16.01 13.47
C GLY A 124 -24.95 17.27 12.76
N ASP A 125 -25.12 18.36 13.52
CA ASP A 125 -25.83 19.57 13.08
C ASP A 125 -25.09 20.42 12.04
N ASN A 126 -23.74 20.35 11.99
CA ASN A 126 -22.91 21.18 11.08
C ASN A 126 -22.05 20.30 10.14
N PRO A 127 -22.67 19.50 9.25
CA PRO A 127 -21.94 18.52 8.44
C PRO A 127 -20.94 19.16 7.48
N HIS A 128 -21.25 20.32 6.88
CA HIS A 128 -20.33 21.04 5.99
C HIS A 128 -19.08 21.49 6.73
N GLU A 129 -19.26 22.16 7.87
CA GLU A 129 -18.16 22.64 8.70
C GLU A 129 -17.26 21.49 9.15
N ARG A 130 -17.85 20.38 9.60
CA ARG A 130 -17.11 19.20 10.06
C ARG A 130 -16.27 18.57 8.95
N LEU A 131 -16.85 18.35 7.76
CA LEU A 131 -16.13 17.78 6.63
C LEU A 131 -15.06 18.71 6.07
N LEU A 132 -15.34 20.03 5.98
CA LEU A 132 -14.36 21.02 5.54
C LEU A 132 -13.20 21.17 6.53
N ARG A 133 -13.49 21.07 7.85
CA ARG A 133 -12.45 21.03 8.89
C ARG A 133 -11.52 19.82 8.70
N LEU A 134 -12.07 18.62 8.53
CA LEU A 134 -11.28 17.41 8.27
C LEU A 134 -10.40 17.58 7.03
N ARG A 135 -10.96 18.16 5.97
CA ARG A 135 -10.21 18.44 4.75
C ARG A 135 -9.08 19.45 4.95
N ALA A 136 -9.30 20.46 5.78
CA ALA A 136 -8.28 21.46 6.12
C ALA A 136 -7.13 20.88 6.95
N MET A 137 -7.32 19.75 7.63
CA MET A 137 -6.28 19.06 8.40
C MET A 137 -5.32 18.23 7.53
N VAL A 138 -5.71 17.93 6.28
CA VAL A 138 -4.93 17.01 5.41
C VAL A 138 -3.52 17.50 5.10
N PRO A 139 -3.25 18.77 4.79
CA PRO A 139 -1.89 19.23 4.51
C PRO A 139 -0.92 18.96 5.66
N GLU A 140 -1.32 19.25 6.90
CA GLU A 140 -0.51 18.98 8.09
C GLU A 140 -0.29 17.47 8.31
N PHE A 141 -1.34 16.67 8.11
CA PHE A 141 -1.22 15.22 8.16
C PHE A 141 -0.24 14.66 7.12
N ILE A 142 -0.28 15.16 5.89
CA ILE A 142 0.67 14.77 4.83
C ILE A 142 2.09 15.19 5.22
N ASP A 143 2.28 16.38 5.76
CA ASP A 143 3.59 16.86 6.24
C ASP A 143 4.15 15.96 7.35
N TRP A 144 3.32 15.57 8.30
CA TRP A 144 3.70 14.63 9.34
C TRP A 144 4.05 13.25 8.79
N THR A 145 3.24 12.75 7.83
CA THR A 145 3.49 11.47 7.14
C THR A 145 4.83 11.50 6.40
N VAL A 146 5.08 12.56 5.61
CA VAL A 146 6.37 12.73 4.90
C VAL A 146 7.53 12.73 5.88
N THR A 147 7.43 13.52 6.96
CA THR A 147 8.47 13.60 7.99
C THR A 147 8.74 12.22 8.60
N THR A 148 7.70 11.43 8.84
CA THR A 148 7.83 10.09 9.44
C THR A 148 8.50 9.12 8.49
N VAL A 149 8.07 9.07 7.23
CA VAL A 149 8.64 8.16 6.20
C VAL A 149 10.09 8.54 5.88
N MET A 150 10.41 9.84 5.91
CA MET A 150 11.76 10.33 5.58
C MET A 150 12.80 10.14 6.68
N LYS A 151 12.43 9.74 7.91
CA LYS A 151 13.39 9.52 9.01
C LYS A 151 14.48 8.49 8.67
N GLU A 152 14.15 7.47 7.88
CA GLU A 152 15.09 6.43 7.46
C GLU A 152 15.74 6.71 6.09
N ASN A 153 15.54 7.91 5.56
CA ASN A 153 16.12 8.38 4.29
C ASN A 153 16.00 7.34 3.15
N PRO A 154 14.77 6.92 2.78
CA PRO A 154 14.56 5.87 1.78
C PRO A 154 15.02 6.31 0.39
N ARG A 155 15.44 5.35 -0.43
CA ARG A 155 15.79 5.57 -1.85
C ARG A 155 14.57 5.47 -2.75
N ILE A 156 13.61 4.58 -2.40
CA ILE A 156 12.36 4.35 -3.10
C ILE A 156 11.22 4.48 -2.11
N ILE A 157 10.15 5.17 -2.49
CA ILE A 157 8.90 5.20 -1.73
C ILE A 157 7.77 4.63 -2.58
N GLY A 158 7.21 3.51 -2.14
CA GLY A 158 6.08 2.83 -2.78
C GLY A 158 4.79 3.01 -1.99
N ALA A 159 3.74 3.57 -2.60
CA ALA A 159 2.43 3.73 -1.99
C ALA A 159 1.41 2.74 -2.54
N THR A 160 0.61 2.12 -1.66
CA THR A 160 -0.52 1.28 -2.10
C THR A 160 -1.70 2.12 -2.55
N SER A 161 -2.50 1.57 -3.45
CA SER A 161 -3.73 2.21 -3.90
C SER A 161 -4.84 1.19 -4.10
N THR A 162 -5.72 1.10 -3.10
CA THR A 162 -6.95 0.31 -3.15
C THR A 162 -8.12 1.18 -2.68
N PHE A 163 -9.30 0.98 -3.23
CA PHE A 163 -10.49 1.76 -2.87
C PHE A 163 -10.22 3.28 -2.85
N GLN A 164 -10.37 3.92 -1.70
CA GLN A 164 -10.25 5.37 -1.50
C GLN A 164 -8.84 5.85 -1.10
N GLN A 165 -7.80 5.05 -1.38
CA GLN A 165 -6.41 5.41 -1.09
C GLN A 165 -5.72 6.19 -2.23
N HIS A 166 -6.35 6.26 -3.41
CA HIS A 166 -5.66 6.72 -4.63
C HIS A 166 -5.17 8.16 -4.52
N VAL A 167 -6.06 9.07 -4.15
CA VAL A 167 -5.72 10.49 -4.05
C VAL A 167 -4.83 10.76 -2.84
N ALA A 168 -5.00 10.05 -1.73
CA ALA A 168 -4.10 10.14 -0.58
C ALA A 168 -2.65 9.74 -0.94
N SER A 169 -2.49 8.64 -1.69
CA SER A 169 -1.19 8.20 -2.18
C SER A 169 -0.57 9.19 -3.18
N LEU A 170 -1.38 9.75 -4.07
CA LEU A 170 -0.92 10.80 -5.00
C LEU A 170 -0.49 12.06 -4.25
N ALA A 171 -1.22 12.48 -3.20
CA ALA A 171 -0.86 13.64 -2.38
C ALA A 171 0.50 13.43 -1.70
N LEU A 172 0.69 12.27 -1.06
CA LEU A 172 1.97 11.92 -0.44
C LEU A 172 3.13 11.98 -1.43
N LEU A 173 3.01 11.25 -2.55
CA LEU A 173 4.08 11.15 -3.55
C LEU A 173 4.37 12.49 -4.23
N ARG A 174 3.35 13.35 -4.42
CA ARG A 174 3.54 14.71 -4.93
C ARG A 174 4.41 15.55 -3.99
N VAL A 175 4.06 15.59 -2.70
CA VAL A 175 4.81 16.36 -1.71
C VAL A 175 6.25 15.85 -1.57
N ILE A 176 6.44 14.52 -1.60
CA ILE A 176 7.79 13.92 -1.62
C ILE A 176 8.57 14.39 -2.85
N ARG A 177 7.97 14.33 -4.04
CA ARG A 177 8.62 14.79 -5.27
C ARG A 177 9.02 16.26 -5.23
N GLU A 178 8.17 17.10 -4.65
CA GLU A 178 8.43 18.54 -4.55
C GLU A 178 9.57 18.87 -3.55
N ARG A 179 9.68 18.10 -2.46
CA ARG A 179 10.67 18.33 -1.39
C ARG A 179 11.98 17.59 -1.58
N THR A 180 11.94 16.40 -2.14
CA THR A 180 13.05 15.46 -2.24
C THR A 180 13.04 14.82 -3.63
N PRO A 181 13.35 15.58 -4.69
CA PRO A 181 13.21 15.15 -6.09
C PRO A 181 14.08 13.95 -6.46
N GLU A 182 15.12 13.64 -5.69
CA GLU A 182 16.00 12.48 -5.90
C GLU A 182 15.34 11.15 -5.54
N ILE A 183 14.34 11.13 -4.66
CA ILE A 183 13.63 9.91 -4.27
C ILE A 183 12.79 9.38 -5.42
N VAL A 184 12.92 8.10 -5.70
CA VAL A 184 12.09 7.43 -6.69
C VAL A 184 10.74 7.06 -6.08
N THR A 185 9.66 7.39 -6.77
CA THR A 185 8.29 7.16 -6.31
C THR A 185 7.63 6.04 -7.09
N MET A 186 6.84 5.21 -6.41
CA MET A 186 6.16 4.08 -7.00
C MET A 186 4.72 3.95 -6.47
N MET A 187 3.81 3.47 -7.31
CA MET A 187 2.45 3.09 -6.91
C MET A 187 2.10 1.68 -7.38
N GLY A 188 1.30 0.99 -6.58
CA GLY A 188 0.72 -0.31 -6.91
C GLY A 188 -0.62 -0.51 -6.24
N GLY A 189 -1.21 -1.69 -6.42
CA GLY A 189 -2.52 -2.06 -5.88
C GLY A 189 -3.64 -1.98 -6.92
N ALA A 190 -4.87 -2.32 -6.51
CA ALA A 190 -6.00 -2.53 -7.43
C ALA A 190 -6.31 -1.31 -8.34
N ASN A 191 -6.15 -0.07 -7.82
CA ASN A 191 -6.37 1.14 -8.61
C ASN A 191 -5.23 1.44 -9.61
N CYS A 192 -4.18 0.62 -9.61
CA CYS A 192 -3.05 0.74 -10.54
C CYS A 192 -3.05 -0.35 -11.62
N GLU A 193 -4.09 -1.18 -11.70
CA GLU A 193 -4.15 -2.23 -12.70
C GLU A 193 -4.48 -1.70 -14.10
N THR A 194 -3.81 -2.25 -15.09
CA THR A 194 -4.07 -2.07 -16.53
C THR A 194 -4.25 -0.59 -16.94
N VAL A 195 -5.41 -0.23 -17.50
CA VAL A 195 -5.71 1.12 -18.01
C VAL A 195 -5.69 2.19 -16.91
N MET A 196 -6.06 1.82 -15.67
CA MET A 196 -6.02 2.74 -14.53
C MET A 196 -4.58 3.08 -14.15
N GLY A 197 -3.69 2.09 -14.09
CA GLY A 197 -2.26 2.30 -13.85
C GLY A 197 -1.60 3.13 -14.94
N ARG A 198 -1.94 2.86 -16.22
CA ARG A 198 -1.48 3.69 -17.35
C ARG A 198 -1.96 5.14 -17.23
N ALA A 199 -3.23 5.35 -16.88
CA ALA A 199 -3.78 6.69 -16.68
C ALA A 199 -3.06 7.43 -15.56
N THR A 200 -2.85 6.76 -14.43
CA THR A 200 -2.10 7.28 -13.28
C THR A 200 -0.68 7.67 -13.67
N HIS A 201 0.07 6.76 -14.29
CA HIS A 201 1.45 7.02 -14.70
C HIS A 201 1.55 8.14 -15.74
N LYS A 202 0.65 8.16 -16.73
CA LYS A 202 0.62 9.18 -17.78
C LYS A 202 0.27 10.56 -17.25
N ARG A 203 -0.70 10.64 -16.32
CA ARG A 203 -1.25 11.90 -15.82
C ARG A 203 -0.41 12.55 -14.73
N TYR A 204 0.24 11.75 -13.88
CA TYR A 204 0.93 12.21 -12.69
C TYR A 204 2.44 12.01 -12.80
N PRO A 205 3.19 13.02 -13.29
CA PRO A 205 4.64 12.89 -13.53
C PRO A 205 5.47 12.69 -12.26
N TRP A 206 4.88 12.95 -11.10
CA TRP A 206 5.50 12.66 -9.79
C TRP A 206 5.36 11.21 -9.33
N VAL A 207 4.73 10.33 -10.10
CA VAL A 207 4.74 8.89 -9.92
C VAL A 207 5.67 8.29 -10.96
N ASP A 208 6.88 7.87 -10.55
CA ASP A 208 7.90 7.35 -11.49
C ASP A 208 7.52 5.97 -12.01
N TYR A 209 7.16 5.06 -11.11
CA TYR A 209 6.85 3.68 -11.46
C TYR A 209 5.43 3.30 -11.03
N VAL A 210 4.77 2.51 -11.85
CA VAL A 210 3.47 1.91 -11.53
C VAL A 210 3.55 0.40 -11.78
N VAL A 211 3.14 -0.39 -10.77
CA VAL A 211 3.00 -1.84 -10.91
C VAL A 211 1.54 -2.17 -11.20
N SER A 212 1.29 -2.76 -12.36
CA SER A 212 -0.01 -3.23 -12.81
C SER A 212 -0.15 -4.72 -12.54
N GLY A 213 -0.92 -5.08 -11.53
CA GLY A 213 -1.19 -6.47 -11.12
C GLY A 213 -0.43 -6.93 -9.88
N GLU A 214 -0.06 -8.19 -9.86
CA GLU A 214 0.52 -8.89 -8.71
C GLU A 214 2.02 -8.64 -8.63
N ALA A 215 2.48 -7.92 -7.61
CA ALA A 215 3.85 -7.44 -7.50
C ALA A 215 4.81 -8.39 -6.79
N ASP A 216 4.30 -9.36 -6.04
CA ASP A 216 5.08 -10.26 -5.16
C ASP A 216 6.19 -11.00 -5.89
N GLY A 217 5.98 -11.40 -7.14
CA GLY A 217 6.99 -12.10 -7.93
C GLY A 217 7.95 -11.21 -8.72
N LEU A 218 7.77 -9.89 -8.73
CA LEU A 218 8.56 -8.98 -9.55
C LEU A 218 9.23 -7.83 -8.78
N ILE A 219 8.77 -7.57 -7.55
CA ILE A 219 9.16 -6.36 -6.80
C ILE A 219 10.65 -6.31 -6.50
N GLY A 220 11.29 -7.45 -6.19
CA GLY A 220 12.74 -7.54 -5.96
C GLY A 220 13.51 -7.09 -7.20
N THR A 221 13.26 -7.72 -8.36
CA THR A 221 13.92 -7.38 -9.64
C THR A 221 13.67 -5.92 -10.05
N LEU A 222 12.43 -5.42 -9.85
CA LEU A 222 12.13 -4.02 -10.14
C LEU A 222 12.93 -3.07 -9.25
N CYS A 223 12.94 -3.31 -7.94
CA CYS A 223 13.66 -2.46 -6.99
C CYS A 223 15.17 -2.54 -7.18
N GLU A 224 15.76 -3.70 -7.49
CA GLU A 224 17.17 -3.85 -7.88
C GLU A 224 17.51 -2.94 -9.07
N GLY A 225 16.71 -3.01 -10.14
CA GLY A 225 16.89 -2.16 -11.31
C GLY A 225 16.77 -0.66 -11.01
N ILE A 226 15.82 -0.28 -10.14
CA ILE A 226 15.64 1.10 -9.71
C ILE A 226 16.82 1.57 -8.82
N LEU A 227 17.29 0.73 -7.91
CA LEU A 227 18.43 1.05 -7.03
C LEU A 227 19.71 1.24 -7.81
N ASP A 228 19.88 0.54 -8.93
CA ASP A 228 21.03 0.66 -9.84
C ASP A 228 20.91 1.86 -10.79
N LYS A 229 19.77 2.03 -11.46
CA LYS A 229 19.59 2.97 -12.58
C LYS A 229 18.63 4.14 -12.28
N GLY A 230 17.96 4.14 -11.15
CA GLY A 230 16.97 5.17 -10.82
C GLY A 230 15.88 5.29 -11.88
N ARG A 231 15.60 6.51 -12.29
CA ARG A 231 14.63 6.85 -13.35
C ARG A 231 15.12 6.54 -14.76
N SER A 232 16.38 6.17 -14.93
CA SER A 232 16.97 5.81 -16.22
C SER A 232 16.87 4.32 -16.55
N LEU A 233 16.11 3.54 -15.76
CA LEU A 233 15.83 2.14 -16.07
C LEU A 233 15.06 2.04 -17.38
N ALA A 234 15.66 1.37 -18.38
CA ALA A 234 15.10 1.27 -19.71
C ALA A 234 13.83 0.39 -19.72
N ALA A 235 12.89 0.68 -20.61
CA ALA A 235 11.62 -0.05 -20.71
C ALA A 235 11.81 -1.57 -20.89
N LYS A 236 12.78 -1.99 -21.69
CA LYS A 236 13.12 -3.39 -21.97
C LYS A 236 13.67 -4.16 -20.75
N ASP A 237 14.23 -3.44 -19.75
CA ASP A 237 14.84 -4.00 -18.55
C ASP A 237 13.83 -4.09 -17.38
N MET A 238 12.61 -3.53 -17.56
CA MET A 238 11.57 -3.56 -16.55
C MET A 238 10.83 -4.90 -16.58
N PRO A 239 10.45 -5.45 -15.40
CA PRO A 239 9.59 -6.61 -15.33
C PRO A 239 8.23 -6.38 -16.02
N PHE A 240 7.67 -7.47 -16.58
CA PHE A 240 6.34 -7.44 -17.18
C PHE A 240 5.27 -6.95 -16.17
N GLY A 241 4.40 -6.05 -16.60
CA GLY A 241 3.40 -5.43 -15.74
C GLY A 241 3.86 -4.16 -15.03
N THR A 242 5.07 -3.68 -15.32
CA THR A 242 5.60 -2.43 -14.75
C THR A 242 5.58 -1.30 -15.79
N LEU A 243 5.21 -0.12 -15.36
CA LEU A 243 5.37 1.13 -16.11
C LEU A 243 6.41 2.01 -15.41
N GLY A 244 7.29 2.64 -16.17
CA GLY A 244 8.33 3.52 -15.64
C GLY A 244 8.60 4.71 -16.56
N PRO A 245 9.50 5.64 -16.18
CA PRO A 245 9.73 6.90 -16.89
C PRO A 245 9.96 6.75 -18.39
N ALA A 246 10.74 5.74 -18.81
CA ALA A 246 11.00 5.47 -20.22
C ALA A 246 9.74 5.30 -21.07
N HIS A 247 8.65 4.77 -20.50
CA HIS A 247 7.40 4.59 -21.24
C HIS A 247 6.69 5.90 -21.61
N ARG A 248 7.02 7.02 -20.97
CA ARG A 248 6.46 8.33 -21.35
C ARG A 248 6.99 8.82 -22.69
N ASP A 249 8.25 8.49 -22.99
CA ASP A 249 8.94 8.91 -24.20
C ASP A 249 8.86 7.86 -25.32
N GLU A 250 9.03 6.58 -24.96
CA GLU A 250 9.06 5.45 -25.89
C GLU A 250 7.67 4.90 -26.25
N GLY A 251 6.63 5.26 -25.46
CA GLY A 251 5.27 4.72 -25.60
C GLY A 251 4.95 3.62 -24.60
N TYR A 252 3.65 3.45 -24.34
CA TYR A 252 3.17 2.47 -23.36
C TYR A 252 3.01 1.08 -23.99
N PRO A 253 3.40 0.00 -23.30
CA PRO A 253 3.18 -1.34 -23.79
C PRO A 253 1.68 -1.64 -23.89
N SER A 254 1.30 -2.41 -24.91
CA SER A 254 -0.07 -2.89 -25.12
C SER A 254 -0.11 -4.40 -25.14
N VAL A 255 -1.25 -4.99 -24.77
CA VAL A 255 -1.51 -6.41 -24.97
C VAL A 255 -2.30 -6.62 -26.26
N ALA A 256 -2.20 -7.82 -26.83
CA ALA A 256 -2.78 -8.13 -28.15
C ALA A 256 -4.32 -8.00 -28.23
N VAL A 257 -5.01 -7.90 -27.10
CA VAL A 257 -6.47 -7.79 -27.02
C VAL A 257 -6.84 -6.53 -26.23
N GLY A 258 -7.40 -5.53 -26.92
CA GLY A 258 -7.85 -4.26 -26.35
C GLY A 258 -6.70 -3.27 -26.03
N ASP A 259 -7.06 -2.11 -25.48
CA ASP A 259 -6.12 -1.04 -25.08
C ASP A 259 -5.45 -1.33 -23.71
N GLY A 260 -5.38 -2.60 -23.30
CA GLY A 260 -4.90 -3.01 -21.99
C GLY A 260 -3.39 -2.90 -21.86
N VAL A 261 -2.95 -2.38 -20.74
CA VAL A 261 -1.56 -2.46 -20.28
C VAL A 261 -1.30 -3.86 -19.72
N PRO A 262 -0.11 -4.44 -19.93
CA PRO A 262 0.26 -5.72 -19.32
C PRO A 262 -0.04 -5.75 -17.83
N ARG A 263 -0.63 -6.86 -17.35
CA ARG A 263 -0.92 -7.12 -15.94
C ARG A 263 -0.06 -8.28 -15.46
N ALA A 264 0.76 -8.05 -14.46
CA ALA A 264 1.54 -9.09 -13.82
C ALA A 264 0.63 -10.08 -13.08
N VAL A 265 0.93 -11.38 -13.20
CA VAL A 265 0.17 -12.45 -12.55
C VAL A 265 1.13 -13.51 -12.02
N THR A 266 1.07 -13.82 -10.76
CA THR A 266 1.81 -14.92 -10.14
C THR A 266 1.11 -16.23 -10.42
N ALA A 267 1.69 -17.06 -11.29
CA ALA A 267 1.07 -18.31 -11.73
C ALA A 267 1.07 -19.38 -10.62
N ASP A 268 2.13 -19.44 -9.84
CA ASP A 268 2.36 -20.43 -8.78
C ASP A 268 2.14 -19.80 -7.40
N MET A 269 1.00 -20.12 -6.78
CA MET A 269 0.62 -19.62 -5.46
C MET A 269 1.54 -20.07 -4.33
N SER A 270 2.32 -21.12 -4.53
CA SER A 270 3.29 -21.59 -3.52
C SER A 270 4.50 -20.66 -3.37
N LYS A 271 4.71 -19.78 -4.34
CA LYS A 271 5.79 -18.76 -4.36
C LYS A 271 5.40 -17.44 -3.72
N ILE A 272 4.14 -17.28 -3.33
CA ILE A 272 3.68 -16.07 -2.66
C ILE A 272 4.26 -16.06 -1.25
N PRO A 273 5.01 -15.01 -0.89
CA PRO A 273 5.64 -14.91 0.43
C PRO A 273 4.61 -14.90 1.56
N LEU A 274 4.99 -15.47 2.70
CA LEU A 274 4.24 -15.28 3.94
C LEU A 274 4.37 -13.79 4.36
N PRO A 275 3.27 -13.09 4.63
CA PRO A 275 3.35 -11.67 4.96
C PRO A 275 4.03 -11.43 6.31
N ASP A 276 4.89 -10.41 6.37
CA ASP A 276 5.42 -9.86 7.62
C ASP A 276 4.55 -8.69 8.08
N TYR A 277 4.05 -8.78 9.32
CA TYR A 277 3.23 -7.75 9.96
C TYR A 277 3.94 -7.04 11.12
N GLY A 278 5.25 -7.25 11.29
CA GLY A 278 6.03 -6.67 12.38
C GLY A 278 5.88 -5.15 12.46
N ASP A 279 6.05 -4.46 11.34
CA ASP A 279 5.95 -2.99 11.27
C ASP A 279 4.54 -2.48 11.58
N TYR A 280 3.50 -3.24 11.20
CA TYR A 280 2.13 -2.89 11.59
C TYR A 280 1.94 -2.96 13.11
N PHE A 281 2.40 -4.03 13.75
CA PHE A 281 2.28 -4.16 15.20
C PHE A 281 3.12 -3.13 15.95
N GLN A 282 4.28 -2.77 15.41
CA GLN A 282 5.07 -1.68 15.93
C GLN A 282 4.31 -0.33 15.83
N ALA A 283 3.74 -0.02 14.67
CA ALA A 283 2.93 1.17 14.46
C ALA A 283 1.69 1.18 15.36
N LEU A 284 1.00 0.03 15.48
CA LEU A 284 -0.16 -0.12 16.36
C LEU A 284 0.19 0.13 17.84
N SER A 285 1.32 -0.40 18.31
CA SER A 285 1.75 -0.20 19.71
C SER A 285 2.04 1.28 20.06
N MET A 286 2.30 2.11 19.06
CA MET A 286 2.52 3.55 19.21
C MET A 286 1.24 4.38 19.02
N SER A 287 0.16 3.78 18.53
CA SER A 287 -1.12 4.47 18.32
C SER A 287 -1.79 4.80 19.65
N LEU A 288 -2.40 5.98 19.73
CA LEU A 288 -3.21 6.41 20.89
C LEU A 288 -4.45 5.52 21.09
N ASN A 289 -4.82 4.78 20.06
CA ASN A 289 -6.02 3.94 20.03
C ASN A 289 -5.70 2.44 20.07
N HIS A 290 -4.46 2.05 20.43
CA HIS A 290 -4.03 0.65 20.43
C HIS A 290 -4.92 -0.28 21.29
N ASP A 291 -5.45 0.22 22.41
CA ASP A 291 -6.29 -0.57 23.32
C ASP A 291 -7.67 -0.95 22.74
N ILE A 292 -8.18 -0.18 21.78
CA ILE A 292 -9.50 -0.42 21.16
C ILE A 292 -9.41 -1.12 19.81
N ILE A 293 -8.21 -1.15 19.20
CA ILE A 293 -7.98 -1.83 17.93
C ILE A 293 -7.66 -3.29 18.21
N HIS A 294 -8.53 -4.18 17.74
CA HIS A 294 -8.34 -5.63 17.87
C HIS A 294 -7.93 -6.22 16.52
N PRO A 295 -6.63 -6.36 16.24
CA PRO A 295 -6.17 -6.76 14.92
C PRO A 295 -6.58 -8.17 14.54
N GLY A 296 -6.83 -8.39 13.24
CA GLY A 296 -6.93 -9.68 12.61
C GLY A 296 -5.85 -9.83 11.54
N LEU A 297 -5.27 -11.02 11.40
CA LEU A 297 -4.21 -11.30 10.44
C LEU A 297 -4.82 -11.73 9.09
N PRO A 298 -4.72 -10.94 8.02
CA PRO A 298 -5.10 -11.40 6.69
C PRO A 298 -4.23 -12.57 6.24
N VAL A 299 -4.86 -13.61 5.68
CA VAL A 299 -4.17 -14.77 5.10
C VAL A 299 -4.72 -15.02 3.71
N GLU A 300 -3.84 -15.15 2.74
CA GLU A 300 -4.22 -15.41 1.36
C GLU A 300 -4.12 -16.90 1.05
N THR A 301 -5.24 -17.49 0.65
CA THR A 301 -5.34 -18.90 0.28
C THR A 301 -5.48 -19.13 -1.22
N ALA A 302 -6.02 -18.15 -1.94
CA ALA A 302 -6.28 -18.24 -3.37
C ALA A 302 -6.40 -16.84 -4.02
N ARG A 303 -6.16 -16.76 -5.33
CA ARG A 303 -6.41 -15.61 -6.19
C ARG A 303 -7.30 -16.00 -7.36
N GLY A 304 -8.09 -15.04 -7.86
CA GLY A 304 -9.09 -15.28 -8.89
C GLY A 304 -10.40 -15.81 -8.30
N CYS A 305 -11.24 -16.37 -9.14
CA CYS A 305 -12.54 -16.88 -8.72
C CYS A 305 -12.89 -18.15 -9.49
N TRP A 306 -12.99 -19.30 -8.79
CA TRP A 306 -13.31 -20.59 -9.41
C TRP A 306 -14.68 -20.62 -10.10
N TRP A 307 -15.64 -19.82 -9.60
CA TRP A 307 -16.93 -19.65 -10.26
C TRP A 307 -16.81 -18.76 -11.49
N GLY A 308 -16.13 -17.61 -11.35
CA GLY A 308 -15.93 -16.64 -12.43
C GLY A 308 -15.10 -17.20 -13.61
N GLU A 309 -14.21 -18.16 -13.36
CA GLU A 309 -13.48 -18.88 -14.43
C GLU A 309 -14.41 -19.70 -15.32
N ARG A 310 -15.53 -20.18 -14.77
CA ARG A 310 -16.54 -20.96 -15.49
C ARG A 310 -17.67 -20.07 -16.03
N GLN A 311 -18.14 -19.15 -15.20
CA GLN A 311 -19.25 -18.25 -15.52
C GLN A 311 -19.06 -16.92 -14.82
N HIS A 312 -18.66 -15.90 -15.56
CA HIS A 312 -18.44 -14.56 -15.02
C HIS A 312 -19.75 -13.92 -14.53
N CYS A 313 -19.79 -13.48 -13.28
CA CYS A 313 -20.94 -12.77 -12.74
C CYS A 313 -21.09 -11.40 -13.38
N THR A 314 -22.31 -11.07 -13.82
CA THR A 314 -22.58 -9.82 -14.58
C THR A 314 -22.30 -8.53 -13.80
N PHE A 315 -22.29 -8.59 -12.48
CA PHE A 315 -22.01 -7.46 -11.57
C PHE A 315 -20.55 -7.40 -11.09
N CYS A 316 -19.73 -8.41 -11.43
CA CYS A 316 -18.36 -8.51 -10.88
C CYS A 316 -17.39 -7.64 -11.67
N GLY A 317 -16.87 -6.59 -11.03
CA GLY A 317 -15.78 -5.75 -11.55
C GLY A 317 -14.38 -6.19 -11.13
N LEU A 318 -14.26 -7.23 -10.31
CA LEU A 318 -12.98 -7.76 -9.86
C LEU A 318 -12.34 -8.62 -10.96
N ASN A 319 -11.00 -8.64 -11.00
CA ASN A 319 -10.22 -9.47 -11.92
C ASN A 319 -10.49 -9.21 -13.41
N GLY A 320 -10.65 -7.96 -13.80
CA GLY A 320 -11.08 -7.54 -15.15
C GLY A 320 -10.33 -8.12 -16.34
N GLY A 321 -9.11 -8.68 -16.18
CA GLY A 321 -8.34 -9.30 -17.26
C GLY A 321 -8.30 -10.83 -17.22
N SER A 322 -8.55 -11.47 -16.08
CA SER A 322 -8.55 -12.93 -15.93
C SER A 322 -9.20 -13.34 -14.62
N MET A 323 -10.15 -14.27 -14.71
CA MET A 323 -10.80 -14.90 -13.54
C MET A 323 -10.12 -16.21 -13.13
N LYS A 324 -8.98 -16.57 -13.74
CA LYS A 324 -8.29 -17.85 -13.51
C LYS A 324 -8.07 -18.06 -12.02
N PHE A 325 -8.66 -19.13 -11.50
CA PHE A 325 -8.53 -19.49 -10.10
C PHE A 325 -7.21 -20.19 -9.86
N ARG A 326 -6.50 -19.75 -8.84
CA ARG A 326 -5.23 -20.33 -8.37
C ARG A 326 -5.30 -20.40 -6.85
N SER A 327 -4.92 -21.54 -6.27
CA SER A 327 -4.93 -21.74 -4.82
C SER A 327 -3.61 -22.28 -4.32
N LYS A 328 -3.27 -21.96 -3.08
CA LYS A 328 -2.20 -22.64 -2.35
C LYS A 328 -2.62 -24.07 -2.04
N PRO A 329 -1.68 -25.02 -1.94
CA PRO A 329 -1.95 -26.34 -1.37
C PRO A 329 -2.46 -26.23 0.08
N ALA A 330 -3.36 -27.12 0.49
CA ALA A 330 -4.00 -27.05 1.81
C ALA A 330 -2.99 -27.11 2.97
N ASP A 331 -1.94 -27.91 2.83
CA ASP A 331 -0.87 -28.02 3.81
C ASP A 331 -0.03 -26.73 3.91
N ALA A 332 0.16 -26.01 2.80
CA ALA A 332 0.81 -24.71 2.80
C ALA A 332 -0.05 -23.66 3.53
N VAL A 333 -1.36 -23.65 3.26
CA VAL A 333 -2.31 -22.77 3.98
C VAL A 333 -2.27 -23.03 5.48
N LEU A 334 -2.30 -24.31 5.89
CA LEU A 334 -2.22 -24.67 7.32
C LEU A 334 -0.91 -24.18 7.96
N ARG A 335 0.22 -24.36 7.27
CA ARG A 335 1.52 -23.83 7.74
C ARG A 335 1.51 -22.33 7.87
N ASP A 336 0.93 -21.59 6.92
CA ASP A 336 0.83 -20.13 6.95
C ASP A 336 0.05 -19.67 8.20
N PHE A 337 -1.11 -20.29 8.48
CA PHE A 337 -1.89 -19.99 9.69
C PHE A 337 -1.12 -20.25 10.97
N MET A 338 -0.48 -21.41 11.09
CA MET A 338 0.30 -21.77 12.27
C MET A 338 1.48 -20.84 12.47
N THR A 339 2.24 -20.55 11.41
CA THR A 339 3.42 -19.66 11.50
C THR A 339 3.01 -18.24 11.93
N LEU A 340 1.94 -17.69 11.38
CA LEU A 340 1.45 -16.37 11.77
C LEU A 340 0.91 -16.37 13.20
N ALA A 341 0.16 -17.42 13.61
CA ALA A 341 -0.33 -17.52 14.98
C ALA A 341 0.82 -17.59 16.00
N ASP A 342 1.83 -18.39 15.72
CA ASP A 342 3.01 -18.54 16.58
C ASP A 342 3.83 -17.22 16.63
N LYS A 343 4.05 -16.57 15.47
CA LYS A 343 4.83 -15.34 15.38
C LYS A 343 4.19 -14.18 16.13
N TYR A 344 2.88 -14.03 16.05
CA TYR A 344 2.15 -12.87 16.60
C TYR A 344 1.38 -13.18 17.90
N GLY A 345 1.37 -14.42 18.36
CA GLY A 345 0.81 -14.83 19.66
C GLY A 345 -0.73 -14.86 19.72
N PHE A 346 -1.42 -14.86 18.57
CA PHE A 346 -2.89 -14.97 18.51
C PHE A 346 -3.36 -15.58 17.17
N ALA A 347 -4.62 -16.10 17.17
CA ALA A 347 -5.20 -16.82 16.06
C ALA A 347 -6.51 -16.18 15.54
N ARG A 348 -6.53 -14.85 15.39
CA ARG A 348 -7.62 -14.12 14.74
C ARG A 348 -7.22 -13.83 13.30
N PHE A 349 -7.88 -14.52 12.37
CA PHE A 349 -7.59 -14.44 10.95
C PHE A 349 -8.79 -13.94 10.15
#